data_a0eb78ce83b1f2157e299d6e7bb74d48
#
_entry.id   a0eb78ce83b1f2157e299d6e7bb74d48
#
_cell.length_a   1.000
_cell.length_b   1.000
_cell.length_c   1.000
_cell.angle_alpha   90.00
_cell.angle_beta   90.00
_cell.angle_gamma   90.00
#
_symmetry.space_group_name_H-M   'P 1'
#
loop_
_entity.id
_entity.type
_entity.pdbx_description
1 polymer ?
#
loop_
_entity_poly.entity_id
_entity_poly.type
_entity_poly.pdbx_seq_one_letter_code
_entity_poly.pdbx_strand_id
1 'polypeptide(L)'
;MHLLLDTHLFLWWLKKDRNLSVKARTLIVDADEVYISSASIWEAVIKIKLGKLTANSEVLVNSISSEGFIELPITAQHAAYVSGLPDYHRDPFDRILIAQALSEPLRFLTADQQLAKYSKWVELV
;
A
#
# COMPACT_ATOMS: atom_id res chain seq x y z
N MET A 1 -11.93 -11.26 2.16
CA MET A 1 -11.50 -9.86 2.34
C MET A 1 -10.45 -9.53 1.30
N HIS A 2 -10.62 -8.40 0.63
CA HIS A 2 -9.69 -7.93 -0.39
C HIS A 2 -8.93 -6.73 0.17
N LEU A 3 -7.59 -6.82 0.19
CA LEU A 3 -6.72 -5.84 0.85
C LEU A 3 -5.88 -5.07 -0.15
N LEU A 4 -5.61 -3.79 0.17
CA LEU A 4 -4.54 -3.01 -0.43
C LEU A 4 -3.54 -2.69 0.67
N LEU A 5 -2.26 -2.97 0.45
CA LEU A 5 -1.23 -2.70 1.46
C LEU A 5 -0.62 -1.31 1.26
N ASP A 6 -0.39 -0.62 2.37
CA ASP A 6 0.49 0.54 2.43
C ASP A 6 1.89 0.11 1.97
N THR A 7 2.62 1.01 1.35
CA THR A 7 3.98 0.76 0.84
C THR A 7 4.89 0.18 1.91
N HIS A 8 4.87 0.73 3.15
CA HIS A 8 5.71 0.23 4.24
C HIS A 8 5.36 -1.21 4.61
N LEU A 9 4.07 -1.55 4.65
CA LEU A 9 3.66 -2.92 4.98
C LEU A 9 4.15 -3.91 3.92
N PHE A 10 4.08 -3.54 2.66
CA PHE A 10 4.60 -4.37 1.58
C PHE A 10 6.10 -4.61 1.73
N LEU A 11 6.87 -3.56 1.96
CA LEU A 11 8.32 -3.67 2.12
C LEU A 11 8.68 -4.48 3.37
N TRP A 12 7.97 -4.27 4.47
CA TRP A 12 8.19 -5.05 5.70
C TRP A 12 7.84 -6.53 5.50
N TRP A 13 6.80 -6.82 4.77
CA TRP A 13 6.43 -8.20 4.42
C TRP A 13 7.57 -8.90 3.69
N LEU A 14 8.14 -8.25 2.67
CA LEU A 14 9.22 -8.83 1.86
C LEU A 14 10.47 -9.08 2.68
N LYS A 15 10.80 -8.20 3.62
CA LYS A 15 11.99 -8.29 4.47
C LYS A 15 11.77 -9.14 5.72
N LYS A 16 10.56 -9.60 5.95
CA LYS A 16 10.17 -10.28 7.19
C LYS A 16 10.51 -9.41 8.41
N ASP A 17 10.24 -8.10 8.27
CA ASP A 17 10.59 -7.09 9.25
C ASP A 17 9.71 -7.20 10.50
N ARG A 18 10.32 -6.99 11.68
CA ARG A 18 9.60 -7.02 12.96
C ARG A 18 8.57 -5.90 13.10
N ASN A 19 8.71 -4.81 12.34
CA ASN A 19 7.73 -3.73 12.34
C ASN A 19 6.37 -4.18 11.79
N LEU A 20 6.34 -5.26 11.00
CA LEU A 20 5.08 -5.83 10.55
C LEU A 20 4.42 -6.55 11.72
N SER A 21 3.29 -6.01 12.20
CA SER A 21 2.62 -6.57 13.37
C SER A 21 2.04 -7.96 13.10
N VAL A 22 1.79 -8.70 14.18
CA VAL A 22 1.10 -10.01 14.09
C VAL A 22 -0.28 -9.82 13.47
N LYS A 23 -0.99 -8.75 13.84
CA LYS A 23 -2.30 -8.43 13.27
C LYS A 23 -2.22 -8.25 11.75
N ALA A 24 -1.25 -7.48 11.26
CA ALA A 24 -1.07 -7.26 9.82
C ALA A 24 -0.77 -8.59 9.13
N ARG A 25 0.14 -9.36 9.67
CA ARG A 25 0.55 -10.65 9.09
C ARG A 25 -0.62 -11.61 8.98
N THR A 26 -1.42 -11.69 10.03
CA THR A 26 -2.61 -12.56 10.06
C THR A 26 -3.63 -12.14 9.01
N LEU A 27 -3.91 -10.83 8.89
CA LEU A 27 -4.86 -10.32 7.92
C LEU A 27 -4.39 -10.60 6.48
N ILE A 28 -3.09 -10.45 6.22
CA ILE A 28 -2.54 -10.70 4.88
C ILE A 28 -2.64 -12.19 4.53
N VAL A 29 -2.30 -13.08 5.45
CA VAL A 29 -2.35 -14.52 5.22
C VAL A 29 -3.78 -14.99 4.98
N ASP A 30 -4.74 -14.45 5.72
CA ASP A 30 -6.14 -14.88 5.66
C ASP A 30 -6.95 -14.20 4.55
N ALA A 31 -6.39 -13.20 3.87
CA ALA A 31 -7.13 -12.46 2.84
C ALA A 31 -7.37 -13.31 1.60
N ASP A 32 -8.50 -13.06 0.93
CA ASP A 32 -8.81 -13.69 -0.35
C ASP A 32 -7.88 -13.18 -1.45
N GLU A 33 -7.66 -11.86 -1.48
CA GLU A 33 -6.75 -11.21 -2.41
C GLU A 33 -6.03 -10.05 -1.72
N VAL A 34 -4.74 -9.89 -2.05
CA VAL A 34 -3.91 -8.79 -1.54
C VAL A 34 -3.33 -8.05 -2.74
N TYR A 35 -3.59 -6.75 -2.79
CA TYR A 35 -3.17 -5.88 -3.86
C TYR A 35 -2.00 -5.00 -3.44
N ILE A 36 -1.08 -4.78 -4.37
CA ILE A 36 0.03 -3.83 -4.24
C ILE A 36 -0.11 -2.81 -5.35
N SER A 37 -0.20 -1.54 -4.99
CA SER A 37 -0.30 -0.47 -5.97
C SER A 37 1.00 -0.26 -6.74
N SER A 38 0.87 0.06 -8.03
CA SER A 38 2.01 0.55 -8.82
C SER A 38 2.63 1.81 -8.20
N ALA A 39 1.84 2.60 -7.46
CA ALA A 39 2.35 3.76 -6.72
C ALA A 39 3.37 3.36 -5.66
N SER A 40 3.20 2.21 -5.01
CA SER A 40 4.15 1.71 -4.00
C SER A 40 5.50 1.36 -4.62
N ILE A 41 5.48 0.81 -5.83
CA ILE A 41 6.73 0.54 -6.57
C ILE A 41 7.42 1.87 -6.93
N TRP A 42 6.65 2.85 -7.39
CA TRP A 42 7.20 4.16 -7.73
C TRP A 42 7.81 4.85 -6.51
N GLU A 43 7.12 4.85 -5.39
CA GLU A 43 7.65 5.40 -4.14
C GLU A 43 8.94 4.70 -3.72
N ALA A 44 8.99 3.37 -3.79
CA ALA A 44 10.17 2.59 -3.46
C ALA A 44 11.36 2.94 -4.39
N VAL A 45 11.10 3.07 -5.69
CA VAL A 45 12.14 3.42 -6.67
C VAL A 45 12.75 4.79 -6.37
N ILE A 46 11.93 5.77 -5.99
CA ILE A 46 12.42 7.08 -5.59
C ILE A 46 13.33 6.97 -4.35
N LYS A 47 12.92 6.19 -3.36
CA LYS A 47 13.70 6.00 -2.13
C LYS A 47 15.00 5.25 -2.38
N ILE A 48 15.00 4.29 -3.29
CA ILE A 48 16.23 3.59 -3.70
C ILE A 48 17.22 4.59 -4.31
N LYS A 49 16.74 5.43 -5.21
CA LYS A 49 17.58 6.42 -5.89
C LYS A 49 18.16 7.44 -4.91
N LEU A 50 17.41 7.80 -3.87
CA LEU A 50 17.86 8.74 -2.84
C LEU A 50 18.75 8.09 -1.77
N GLY A 51 19.02 6.80 -1.87
CA GLY A 51 19.82 6.08 -0.88
C GLY A 51 19.10 5.80 0.44
N LYS A 52 17.77 5.97 0.47
CA LYS A 52 16.94 5.76 1.67
C LYS A 52 16.41 4.34 1.80
N LEU A 53 16.49 3.57 0.73
CA LEU A 53 16.02 2.19 0.69
C LEU A 53 17.03 1.36 -0.08
N THR A 54 17.48 0.24 0.51
CA THR A 54 18.36 -0.72 -0.15
C THR A 54 17.50 -1.85 -0.71
N ALA A 55 17.26 -1.81 -2.02
CA ALA A 55 16.47 -2.82 -2.72
C ALA A 55 16.73 -2.72 -4.22
N ASN A 56 16.27 -3.73 -4.97
CA ASN A 56 16.34 -3.76 -6.42
C ASN A 56 14.93 -3.61 -6.99
N SER A 57 14.72 -2.66 -7.89
CA SER A 57 13.38 -2.36 -8.43
C SER A 57 12.75 -3.53 -9.18
N GLU A 58 13.54 -4.28 -9.96
CA GLU A 58 13.02 -5.45 -10.69
C GLU A 58 12.59 -6.56 -9.74
N VAL A 59 13.35 -6.76 -8.65
CA VAL A 59 13.00 -7.73 -7.62
C VAL A 59 11.69 -7.33 -6.96
N LEU A 60 11.49 -6.04 -6.68
CA LEU A 60 10.24 -5.56 -6.09
C LEU A 60 9.05 -5.82 -7.03
N VAL A 61 9.19 -5.52 -8.31
CA VAL A 61 8.13 -5.77 -9.30
C VAL A 61 7.78 -7.26 -9.35
N ASN A 62 8.79 -8.11 -9.45
CA ASN A 62 8.58 -9.56 -9.55
C ASN A 62 8.02 -10.16 -8.27
N SER A 63 8.31 -9.55 -7.10
CA SER A 63 7.83 -10.05 -5.82
C SER A 63 6.32 -9.94 -5.67
N ILE A 64 5.67 -9.04 -6.39
CA ILE A 64 4.20 -8.92 -6.31
C ILE A 64 3.57 -10.26 -6.65
N SER A 65 3.86 -10.82 -7.83
CA SER A 65 3.28 -12.10 -8.22
C SER A 65 3.90 -13.27 -7.47
N SER A 66 5.20 -13.25 -7.18
CA SER A 66 5.83 -14.38 -6.49
C SER A 66 5.33 -14.55 -5.04
N GLU A 67 4.87 -13.45 -4.42
CA GLU A 67 4.25 -13.52 -3.09
C GLU A 67 2.74 -13.82 -3.15
N GLY A 68 2.19 -14.02 -4.35
CA GLY A 68 0.77 -14.25 -4.52
C GLY A 68 -0.08 -12.99 -4.47
N PHE A 69 0.55 -11.83 -4.55
CA PHE A 69 -0.16 -10.54 -4.56
C PHE A 69 -0.56 -10.16 -5.99
N ILE A 70 -1.42 -9.16 -6.11
CA ILE A 70 -1.93 -8.67 -7.38
C ILE A 70 -1.56 -7.20 -7.53
N GLU A 71 -1.02 -6.86 -8.68
CA GLU A 71 -0.72 -5.45 -8.96
C GLU A 71 -2.01 -4.66 -9.18
N LEU A 72 -2.11 -3.48 -8.55
CA LEU A 72 -3.19 -2.53 -8.75
C LEU A 72 -2.66 -1.31 -9.49
N PRO A 73 -2.87 -1.22 -10.81
CA PRO A 73 -2.42 -0.05 -11.57
C PRO A 73 -3.21 1.20 -11.20
N ILE A 74 -2.55 2.36 -11.24
CA ILE A 74 -3.23 3.65 -11.07
C ILE A 74 -4.00 3.96 -12.35
N THR A 75 -5.31 4.19 -12.22
CA THR A 75 -6.15 4.61 -13.33
C THR A 75 -6.43 6.11 -13.26
N ALA A 76 -6.95 6.68 -14.35
CA ALA A 76 -7.39 8.07 -14.36
C ALA A 76 -8.48 8.32 -13.30
N GLN A 77 -9.36 7.33 -13.10
CA GLN A 77 -10.42 7.42 -12.09
C GLN A 77 -9.84 7.49 -10.68
N HIS A 78 -8.81 6.69 -10.39
CA HIS A 78 -8.11 6.77 -9.10
C HIS A 78 -7.52 8.16 -8.89
N ALA A 79 -6.84 8.69 -9.91
CA ALA A 79 -6.23 10.02 -9.84
C ALA A 79 -7.28 11.11 -9.58
N ALA A 80 -8.39 11.04 -10.28
CA ALA A 80 -9.49 12.01 -10.10
C ALA A 80 -10.11 11.92 -8.71
N TYR A 81 -10.19 10.75 -8.13
CA TYR A 81 -10.76 10.53 -6.80
C TYR A 81 -9.98 11.27 -5.71
N VAL A 82 -8.68 11.50 -5.92
CA VAL A 82 -7.83 12.19 -4.93
C VAL A 82 -8.38 13.58 -4.61
N SER A 83 -8.96 14.27 -5.59
CA SER A 83 -9.45 15.64 -5.38
C SER A 83 -10.58 15.74 -4.36
N GLY A 84 -11.31 14.65 -4.12
CA GLY A 84 -12.40 14.61 -3.15
C GLY A 84 -11.97 14.19 -1.75
N LEU A 85 -10.71 13.85 -1.53
CA LEU A 85 -10.23 13.43 -0.22
C LEU A 85 -10.02 14.64 0.71
N PRO A 86 -10.36 14.50 2.01
CA PRO A 86 -9.98 15.52 2.99
C PRO A 86 -8.46 15.67 3.08
N ASP A 87 -8.00 16.83 3.56
CA ASP A 87 -6.57 17.16 3.65
C ASP A 87 -5.98 16.75 5.01
N TYR A 88 -6.21 15.51 5.45
CA TYR A 88 -5.61 14.99 6.67
C TYR A 88 -4.13 14.68 6.53
N HIS A 89 -3.67 14.43 5.31
CA HIS A 89 -2.30 14.06 5.00
C HIS A 89 -1.89 14.70 3.68
N ARG A 90 -0.62 15.07 3.55
CA ARG A 90 -0.12 15.76 2.35
C ARG A 90 0.65 14.85 1.40
N ASP A 91 1.10 13.70 1.87
CA ASP A 91 1.91 12.80 1.06
C ASP A 91 1.09 12.27 -0.13
N PRO A 92 1.50 12.58 -1.38
CA PRO A 92 0.74 12.18 -2.55
C PRO A 92 0.67 10.67 -2.74
N PHE A 93 1.68 9.92 -2.30
CA PHE A 93 1.65 8.46 -2.41
C PHE A 93 0.58 7.87 -1.48
N ASP A 94 0.52 8.35 -0.23
CA ASP A 94 -0.51 7.89 0.70
C ASP A 94 -1.89 8.26 0.20
N ARG A 95 -2.05 9.46 -0.34
CA ARG A 95 -3.35 9.93 -0.84
C ARG A 95 -3.82 9.11 -2.03
N ILE A 96 -2.95 8.76 -2.97
CA ILE A 96 -3.36 7.92 -4.11
C ILE A 96 -3.72 6.51 -3.67
N LEU A 97 -3.03 5.94 -2.68
CA LEU A 97 -3.36 4.63 -2.15
C LEU A 97 -4.75 4.63 -1.52
N ILE A 98 -5.08 5.66 -0.73
CA ILE A 98 -6.41 5.80 -0.14
C ILE A 98 -7.48 5.93 -1.23
N ALA A 99 -7.21 6.76 -2.25
CA ALA A 99 -8.14 6.93 -3.37
C ALA A 99 -8.40 5.60 -4.09
N GLN A 100 -7.36 4.81 -4.32
CA GLN A 100 -7.51 3.49 -4.92
C GLN A 100 -8.37 2.58 -4.04
N ALA A 101 -8.07 2.51 -2.75
CA ALA A 101 -8.81 1.64 -1.83
C ALA A 101 -10.29 2.00 -1.77
N LEU A 102 -10.62 3.29 -1.67
CA LEU A 102 -12.01 3.74 -1.55
C LEU A 102 -12.80 3.58 -2.85
N SER A 103 -12.14 3.70 -4.00
CA SER A 103 -12.82 3.60 -5.29
C SER A 103 -13.01 2.16 -5.78
N GLU A 104 -12.16 1.21 -5.36
CA GLU A 104 -12.21 -0.17 -5.89
C GLU A 104 -13.38 -1.03 -5.39
N PRO A 105 -13.94 -1.08 -4.16
CA PRO A 105 -13.39 -0.77 -2.85
C PRO A 105 -12.52 -1.89 -2.28
N LEU A 106 -11.47 -1.51 -1.60
CA LEU A 106 -10.56 -2.43 -0.92
C LEU A 106 -10.35 -1.96 0.51
N ARG A 107 -10.08 -2.89 1.41
CA ARG A 107 -9.67 -2.51 2.75
C ARG A 107 -8.19 -2.15 2.71
N PHE A 108 -7.86 -0.93 3.15
CA PHE A 108 -6.48 -0.44 3.15
C PHE A 108 -5.82 -0.71 4.49
N LEU A 109 -4.73 -1.48 4.49
CA LEU A 109 -3.95 -1.74 5.70
C LEU A 109 -2.79 -0.77 5.79
N THR A 110 -2.64 -0.12 6.96
CA THR A 110 -1.56 0.83 7.23
C THR A 110 -1.17 0.78 8.70
N ALA A 111 0.09 1.15 8.99
CA ALA A 111 0.57 1.38 10.34
C ALA A 111 0.53 2.86 10.72
N ASP A 112 0.10 3.75 9.82
CA ASP A 112 0.04 5.19 10.02
C ASP A 112 -1.33 5.61 10.57
N GLN A 113 -1.35 6.06 11.82
CA GLN A 113 -2.58 6.49 12.49
C GLN A 113 -3.31 7.62 11.75
N GLN A 114 -2.57 8.49 11.08
CA GLN A 114 -3.18 9.62 10.38
C GLN A 114 -4.02 9.18 9.19
N LEU A 115 -3.65 8.08 8.56
CA LEU A 115 -4.39 7.55 7.41
C LEU A 115 -5.70 6.91 7.82
N ALA A 116 -5.80 6.39 9.04
CA ALA A 116 -7.03 5.78 9.55
C ALA A 116 -8.20 6.77 9.63
N LYS A 117 -7.90 8.08 9.68
CA LYS A 117 -8.93 9.13 9.74
C LYS A 117 -9.75 9.26 8.46
N TYR A 118 -9.23 8.76 7.33
CA TYR A 118 -9.89 8.95 6.04
C TYR A 118 -11.17 8.13 5.89
N SER A 119 -11.22 6.94 6.48
CA SER A 119 -12.36 6.06 6.30
C SER A 119 -12.29 4.87 7.25
N LYS A 120 -13.47 4.29 7.55
CA LYS A 120 -13.55 3.00 8.25
C LYS A 120 -12.99 1.84 7.40
N TRP A 121 -12.78 2.04 6.11
CA TRP A 121 -12.14 1.06 5.23
C TRP A 121 -10.63 1.02 5.40
N VAL A 122 -10.07 1.96 6.16
CA VAL A 122 -8.65 1.97 6.52
C VAL A 122 -8.49 1.23 7.84
N GLU A 123 -7.71 0.16 7.81
CA GLU A 123 -7.43 -0.67 8.99
C GLU A 123 -6.04 -0.38 9.53
N LEU A 124 -5.97 0.13 10.75
CA LEU A 124 -4.69 0.36 11.42
C LEU A 124 -4.17 -0.96 12.00
N VAL A 125 -2.95 -1.30 11.65
CA VAL A 125 -2.35 -2.58 12.05
C VAL A 125 -0.98 -2.44 12.71
#